data_670f0d9112e0da9b50c61143e2bcae4a
#
_entry.id   670f0d9112e0da9b50c61143e2bcae4a
#
_cell.length_a   1.000
_cell.length_b   1.000
_cell.length_c   1.000
_cell.angle_alpha   90.00
_cell.angle_beta   90.00
_cell.angle_gamma   90.00
#
_symmetry.space_group_name_H-M   'P 1'
#
loop_
_entity.id
_entity.type
_entity.pdbx_description
1 polymer ?
#
loop_
_entity_poly.entity_id
_entity_poly.type
_entity_poly.pdbx_seq_one_letter_code
_entity_poly.pdbx_strand_id
1 'polypeptide(L)'
;MMRLATMVQTRKIAPILAMSVAVALALISFGAALAQSPRAASTAEYSLVGDEGQRLPNHTVRLLGPIDRLPGVVVVGNPKGKETLIEFYDLNCPFCRLAAADLGEIIKGDRELRLVLVPYPILGVPSIGAARVELAVAKLGTSQQFYAFHRKVFGQRGATDGSRALEIAARLGLNRQDLLALGDSNEITATMKNLVNLGTSLGLEATPSFIVGNLAILGYPGPNALSAIASAAGRCGKAVC
;
A
#
# COMPACT_ATOMS: atom_id res chain seq x y z
N MET A 1 -78.88 30.11 9.35
CA MET A 1 -80.09 29.19 9.09
C MET A 1 -79.96 28.68 7.68
N MET A 2 -79.53 27.49 7.47
CA MET A 2 -79.88 26.67 6.29
C MET A 2 -79.23 25.33 6.42
N ARG A 3 -80.04 24.29 6.56
CA ARG A 3 -79.69 22.90 6.60
C ARG A 3 -79.36 22.42 5.19
N LEU A 4 -78.27 21.71 4.97
CA LEU A 4 -78.09 20.91 3.78
C LEU A 4 -77.99 19.43 4.17
N ALA A 5 -78.87 18.69 3.53
CA ALA A 5 -79.11 17.29 3.74
C ALA A 5 -78.03 16.44 3.03
N THR A 6 -77.64 15.40 3.71
CA THR A 6 -76.66 14.37 3.24
C THR A 6 -77.46 13.33 2.42
N MET A 7 -77.18 13.18 1.12
CA MET A 7 -77.67 12.05 0.32
C MET A 7 -76.67 10.91 0.38
N VAL A 8 -77.06 9.82 1.04
CA VAL A 8 -76.36 8.52 1.01
C VAL A 8 -76.84 7.75 -0.21
N GLN A 9 -75.96 7.47 -1.14
CA GLN A 9 -76.24 6.66 -2.32
C GLN A 9 -75.67 5.27 -2.15
N THR A 10 -76.49 4.30 -1.84
CA THR A 10 -76.20 2.87 -1.77
C THR A 10 -76.02 2.30 -3.17
N ARG A 11 -74.86 1.91 -3.58
CA ARG A 11 -74.61 1.10 -4.77
C ARG A 11 -74.63 -0.38 -4.43
N LYS A 12 -75.56 -1.09 -5.10
CA LYS A 12 -75.74 -2.55 -5.05
C LYS A 12 -74.51 -3.26 -5.64
N ILE A 13 -74.02 -4.24 -4.90
CA ILE A 13 -72.92 -5.13 -5.31
C ILE A 13 -73.56 -6.33 -6.02
N ALA A 14 -73.23 -6.52 -7.29
CA ALA A 14 -73.54 -7.74 -8.01
C ALA A 14 -72.43 -8.75 -7.88
N PRO A 15 -72.71 -10.05 -7.74
CA PRO A 15 -71.66 -11.06 -7.64
C PRO A 15 -71.14 -11.43 -9.04
N ILE A 16 -69.87 -11.24 -9.29
CA ILE A 16 -69.15 -11.75 -10.48
C ILE A 16 -68.52 -13.05 -10.14
N LEU A 17 -68.86 -14.05 -10.94
CA LEU A 17 -68.36 -15.43 -10.91
C LEU A 17 -66.84 -15.59 -10.70
N ALA A 18 -66.56 -16.60 -9.93
CA ALA A 18 -65.27 -17.20 -9.81
C ALA A 18 -64.80 -17.77 -11.16
N MET A 19 -63.66 -17.23 -11.67
CA MET A 19 -62.93 -17.85 -12.75
C MET A 19 -61.52 -18.16 -12.20
N SER A 20 -61.36 -19.47 -11.91
CA SER A 20 -60.08 -20.02 -11.43
C SER A 20 -59.06 -19.98 -12.55
N VAL A 21 -58.08 -19.09 -12.47
CA VAL A 21 -56.89 -19.14 -13.28
C VAL A 21 -55.74 -19.61 -12.38
N ALA A 22 -55.37 -20.86 -12.57
CA ALA A 22 -54.13 -21.42 -12.00
C ALA A 22 -52.94 -20.75 -12.68
N VAL A 23 -52.35 -19.76 -12.00
CA VAL A 23 -51.06 -19.20 -12.40
C VAL A 23 -49.99 -20.10 -11.79
N ALA A 24 -49.37 -20.91 -12.64
CA ALA A 24 -48.17 -21.65 -12.30
C ALA A 24 -47.05 -20.64 -11.99
N LEU A 25 -46.71 -20.49 -10.71
CA LEU A 25 -45.50 -19.77 -10.28
C LEU A 25 -44.30 -20.62 -10.68
N ALA A 26 -43.73 -20.36 -11.85
CA ALA A 26 -42.37 -20.75 -12.15
C ALA A 26 -41.42 -19.92 -11.26
N LEU A 27 -40.98 -20.48 -10.15
CA LEU A 27 -39.92 -19.96 -9.35
C LEU A 27 -38.61 -20.03 -10.19
N ILE A 28 -38.34 -19.00 -10.94
CA ILE A 28 -37.04 -18.78 -11.52
C ILE A 28 -36.15 -18.39 -10.34
N SER A 29 -35.46 -19.41 -9.80
CA SER A 29 -34.36 -19.21 -8.87
C SER A 29 -33.24 -18.50 -9.64
N PHE A 30 -33.24 -17.17 -9.64
CA PHE A 30 -32.10 -16.38 -10.01
C PHE A 30 -31.08 -16.60 -8.89
N GLY A 31 -30.30 -17.67 -9.02
CA GLY A 31 -29.06 -17.82 -8.28
C GLY A 31 -28.16 -16.66 -8.65
N ALA A 32 -28.13 -15.62 -7.80
CA ALA A 32 -27.07 -14.63 -7.81
C ALA A 32 -25.77 -15.37 -7.57
N ALA A 33 -25.14 -15.82 -8.64
CA ALA A 33 -23.73 -16.17 -8.60
C ALA A 33 -23.01 -14.87 -8.23
N LEU A 34 -22.76 -14.72 -6.91
CA LEU A 34 -21.76 -13.78 -6.45
C LEU A 34 -20.48 -14.18 -7.17
N ALA A 35 -20.14 -13.42 -8.19
CA ALA A 35 -18.83 -13.47 -8.80
C ALA A 35 -17.83 -13.17 -7.69
N GLN A 36 -17.38 -14.21 -7.01
CA GLN A 36 -16.18 -14.15 -6.18
C GLN A 36 -15.09 -13.80 -7.15
N SER A 37 -14.66 -12.54 -7.13
CA SER A 37 -13.39 -12.16 -7.74
C SER A 37 -12.39 -13.23 -7.31
N PRO A 38 -11.64 -13.84 -8.23
CA PRO A 38 -10.63 -14.80 -7.83
C PRO A 38 -9.64 -14.04 -6.96
N ARG A 39 -9.79 -14.16 -5.65
CA ARG A 39 -8.74 -13.85 -4.70
C ARG A 39 -7.63 -14.78 -5.15
N ALA A 40 -6.61 -14.23 -5.80
CA ALA A 40 -5.43 -15.00 -6.16
C ALA A 40 -4.98 -15.64 -4.87
N ALA A 41 -5.12 -16.96 -4.80
CA ALA A 41 -4.71 -17.73 -3.65
C ALA A 41 -3.20 -17.50 -3.52
N SER A 42 -2.81 -16.70 -2.54
CA SER A 42 -1.41 -16.49 -2.18
C SER A 42 -0.96 -17.76 -1.47
N THR A 43 -0.57 -18.76 -2.24
CA THR A 43 0.14 -19.90 -1.68
C THR A 43 1.52 -19.39 -1.26
N ALA A 44 1.86 -19.56 0.02
CA ALA A 44 3.23 -19.35 0.48
C ALA A 44 4.13 -20.26 -0.35
N GLU A 45 4.91 -19.67 -1.23
CA GLU A 45 5.70 -20.42 -2.23
C GLU A 45 6.99 -20.94 -1.63
N TYR A 46 7.47 -20.29 -0.54
CA TYR A 46 8.72 -20.65 0.12
C TYR A 46 8.56 -20.71 1.64
N SER A 47 9.29 -21.66 2.25
CA SER A 47 9.41 -21.72 3.71
C SER A 47 10.50 -20.77 4.17
N LEU A 48 10.19 -19.47 4.19
CA LEU A 48 11.10 -18.45 4.69
C LEU A 48 10.95 -18.29 6.20
N VAL A 49 12.09 -18.15 6.89
CA VAL A 49 12.15 -18.00 8.33
C VAL A 49 12.99 -16.76 8.65
N GLY A 50 12.51 -15.94 9.57
CA GLY A 50 13.25 -14.80 10.08
C GLY A 50 14.22 -15.18 11.21
N ASP A 51 14.96 -14.21 11.71
CA ASP A 51 16.02 -14.40 12.69
C ASP A 51 15.54 -14.97 14.04
N GLU A 52 14.27 -14.71 14.39
CA GLU A 52 13.64 -15.22 15.62
C GLU A 52 12.92 -16.57 15.41
N GLY A 53 13.14 -17.23 14.26
CA GLY A 53 12.48 -18.46 13.91
C GLY A 53 11.02 -18.29 13.43
N GLN A 54 10.51 -17.07 13.31
CA GLN A 54 9.17 -16.80 12.80
C GLN A 54 9.07 -17.10 11.31
N ARG A 55 7.94 -17.70 10.90
CA ARG A 55 7.65 -17.86 9.46
C ARG A 55 7.35 -16.49 8.85
N LEU A 56 7.96 -16.22 7.71
CA LEU A 56 7.71 -15.01 6.95
C LEU A 56 6.62 -15.28 5.91
N PRO A 57 5.42 -14.65 6.03
CA PRO A 57 4.41 -14.75 5.01
C PRO A 57 4.97 -14.23 3.68
N ASN A 58 4.76 -15.00 2.62
CA ASN A 58 5.26 -14.64 1.30
C ASN A 58 4.34 -15.20 0.21
N HIS A 59 4.37 -14.57 -0.96
CA HIS A 59 3.57 -15.01 -2.12
C HIS A 59 4.17 -14.45 -3.41
N THR A 60 3.86 -15.10 -4.51
CA THR A 60 4.27 -14.63 -5.84
C THR A 60 3.47 -13.39 -6.24
N VAL A 61 4.16 -12.39 -6.75
CA VAL A 61 3.57 -11.18 -7.31
C VAL A 61 3.88 -11.05 -8.80
N ARG A 62 2.97 -10.41 -9.53
CA ARG A 62 3.19 -10.04 -10.93
C ARG A 62 3.35 -8.54 -11.03
N LEU A 63 4.57 -8.10 -11.28
CA LEU A 63 4.84 -6.70 -11.57
C LEU A 63 4.47 -6.39 -13.03
N LEU A 64 3.60 -5.40 -13.23
CA LEU A 64 3.14 -4.99 -14.56
C LEU A 64 4.10 -4.00 -15.25
N GLY A 65 5.14 -3.57 -14.54
CA GLY A 65 6.14 -2.63 -15.04
C GLY A 65 7.22 -2.35 -13.99
N PRO A 66 8.20 -1.53 -14.36
CA PRO A 66 9.31 -1.17 -13.49
C PRO A 66 8.84 -0.22 -12.37
N ILE A 67 8.82 -0.71 -11.12
CA ILE A 67 8.39 0.06 -9.94
C ILE A 67 9.32 1.25 -9.70
N ASP A 68 10.62 1.10 -9.95
CA ASP A 68 11.66 2.11 -9.78
C ASP A 68 11.49 3.37 -10.65
N ARG A 69 10.56 3.35 -11.62
CA ARG A 69 10.22 4.49 -12.48
C ARG A 69 8.92 5.20 -12.08
N LEU A 70 8.24 4.72 -11.07
CA LEU A 70 6.99 5.33 -10.62
C LEU A 70 7.26 6.66 -9.91
N PRO A 71 6.40 7.66 -10.07
CA PRO A 71 6.49 8.91 -9.32
C PRO A 71 6.53 8.64 -7.81
N GLY A 72 7.40 9.35 -7.09
CA GLY A 72 7.54 9.23 -5.64
C GLY A 72 8.39 8.04 -5.17
N VAL A 73 8.82 7.17 -6.07
CA VAL A 73 9.74 6.06 -5.77
C VAL A 73 11.17 6.53 -5.95
N VAL A 74 12.05 6.16 -5.02
CA VAL A 74 13.45 6.57 -5.05
C VAL A 74 14.36 5.36 -4.97
N VAL A 75 15.36 5.33 -5.84
CA VAL A 75 16.43 4.32 -5.83
C VAL A 75 17.60 4.85 -5.01
N VAL A 76 18.04 4.05 -4.06
CA VAL A 76 19.24 4.31 -3.23
C VAL A 76 20.22 3.13 -3.32
N GLY A 77 21.42 3.29 -2.80
CA GLY A 77 22.50 2.34 -3.03
C GLY A 77 23.14 2.56 -4.40
N ASN A 78 23.34 1.49 -5.16
CA ASN A 78 23.87 1.60 -6.52
C ASN A 78 22.74 1.63 -7.58
N PRO A 79 22.44 2.77 -8.23
CA PRO A 79 21.38 2.82 -9.24
C PRO A 79 21.63 1.92 -10.47
N LYS A 80 22.90 1.50 -10.67
CA LYS A 80 23.32 0.59 -11.75
C LYS A 80 23.58 -0.84 -11.24
N GLY A 81 23.31 -1.08 -9.97
CA GLY A 81 23.48 -2.40 -9.35
C GLY A 81 22.56 -3.42 -10.01
N LYS A 82 23.02 -4.66 -10.05
CA LYS A 82 22.30 -5.76 -10.66
C LYS A 82 21.22 -6.34 -9.75
N GLU A 83 21.32 -6.06 -8.45
CA GLU A 83 20.51 -6.61 -7.39
C GLU A 83 19.44 -5.62 -6.99
N THR A 84 18.17 -5.98 -7.14
CA THR A 84 17.07 -5.09 -6.81
C THR A 84 16.27 -5.67 -5.64
N LEU A 85 16.25 -4.91 -4.54
CA LEU A 85 15.35 -5.11 -3.42
C LEU A 85 14.38 -3.94 -3.38
N ILE A 86 13.08 -4.21 -3.36
CA ILE A 86 12.04 -3.20 -3.28
C ILE A 86 11.46 -3.26 -1.86
N GLU A 87 11.39 -2.14 -1.17
CA GLU A 87 10.76 -2.02 0.14
C GLU A 87 9.52 -1.12 0.04
N PHE A 88 8.37 -1.65 0.45
CA PHE A 88 7.16 -0.88 0.76
C PHE A 88 7.13 -0.61 2.25
N TYR A 89 7.15 0.67 2.63
CA TYR A 89 7.31 1.07 4.03
C TYR A 89 6.38 2.22 4.42
N ASP A 90 6.16 2.32 5.73
CA ASP A 90 5.47 3.44 6.36
C ASP A 90 6.41 4.12 7.35
N LEU A 91 6.51 5.45 7.29
CA LEU A 91 7.41 6.25 8.13
C LEU A 91 7.13 6.13 9.64
N ASN A 92 5.95 5.65 10.02
CA ASN A 92 5.57 5.43 11.41
C ASN A 92 5.61 3.96 11.84
N CYS A 93 6.00 3.06 10.93
CA CYS A 93 6.11 1.65 11.25
C CYS A 93 7.37 1.37 12.08
N PRO A 94 7.25 0.76 13.29
CA PRO A 94 8.41 0.43 14.12
C PRO A 94 9.33 -0.61 13.45
N PHE A 95 8.78 -1.56 12.72
CA PHE A 95 9.56 -2.57 12.00
C PHE A 95 10.26 -2.01 10.76
N CYS A 96 9.67 -1.00 10.08
CA CYS A 96 10.35 -0.27 9.01
C CYS A 96 11.56 0.51 9.55
N ARG A 97 11.49 0.99 10.79
CA ARG A 97 12.63 1.64 11.45
C ARG A 97 13.80 0.67 11.64
N LEU A 98 13.54 -0.57 12.04
CA LEU A 98 14.56 -1.62 12.15
C LEU A 98 15.13 -1.94 10.77
N ALA A 99 14.25 -2.20 9.80
CA ALA A 99 14.66 -2.48 8.42
C ALA A 99 15.52 -1.36 7.83
N ALA A 100 15.15 -0.08 8.02
CA ALA A 100 15.92 1.06 7.51
C ALA A 100 17.32 1.17 8.12
N ALA A 101 17.51 0.75 9.38
CA ALA A 101 18.82 0.69 10.00
C ALA A 101 19.70 -0.39 9.34
N ASP A 102 19.17 -1.60 9.20
CA ASP A 102 19.88 -2.73 8.63
C ASP A 102 20.18 -2.55 7.13
N LEU A 103 19.19 -2.08 6.36
CA LEU A 103 19.37 -1.76 4.95
C LEU A 103 20.45 -0.69 4.75
N GLY A 104 20.56 0.26 5.69
CA GLY A 104 21.63 1.24 5.69
C GLY A 104 23.03 0.63 5.82
N GLU A 105 23.18 -0.45 6.59
CA GLU A 105 24.46 -1.18 6.69
C GLU A 105 24.67 -2.11 5.48
N ILE A 106 23.64 -2.79 5.02
CA ILE A 106 23.69 -3.66 3.83
C ILE A 106 24.16 -2.86 2.60
N ILE A 107 23.58 -1.68 2.34
CA ILE A 107 23.96 -0.81 1.21
C ILE A 107 25.44 -0.38 1.27
N LYS A 108 25.98 -0.17 2.47
CA LYS A 108 27.39 0.18 2.62
C LYS A 108 28.33 -0.98 2.27
N GLY A 109 27.91 -2.20 2.57
CA GLY A 109 28.68 -3.43 2.34
C GLY A 109 28.52 -4.00 0.94
N ASP A 110 27.39 -3.74 0.29
CA ASP A 110 27.04 -4.31 -1.00
C ASP A 110 26.93 -3.23 -2.10
N ARG A 111 27.90 -3.23 -3.00
CA ARG A 111 27.97 -2.26 -4.12
C ARG A 111 27.09 -2.63 -5.30
N GLU A 112 26.50 -3.81 -5.32
CA GLU A 112 25.61 -4.27 -6.39
C GLU A 112 24.14 -4.10 -6.03
N LEU A 113 23.83 -3.73 -4.77
CA LEU A 113 22.46 -3.57 -4.30
C LEU A 113 21.83 -2.24 -4.77
N ARG A 114 20.72 -2.37 -5.46
CA ARG A 114 19.72 -1.33 -5.76
C ARG A 114 18.57 -1.46 -4.79
N LEU A 115 18.44 -0.56 -3.84
CA LEU A 115 17.28 -0.49 -2.97
C LEU A 115 16.26 0.50 -3.54
N VAL A 116 15.06 0.00 -3.82
CA VAL A 116 13.93 0.78 -4.33
C VAL A 116 12.99 1.06 -3.17
N LEU A 117 12.91 2.31 -2.74
CA LEU A 117 12.10 2.75 -1.60
C LEU A 117 10.73 3.23 -2.11
N VAL A 118 9.66 2.60 -1.63
CA VAL A 118 8.27 2.87 -2.02
C VAL A 118 7.47 3.32 -0.80
N PRO A 119 7.11 4.61 -0.67
CA PRO A 119 6.24 5.08 0.40
C PRO A 119 4.87 4.39 0.36
N TYR A 120 4.49 3.77 1.48
CA TYR A 120 3.25 3.01 1.62
C TYR A 120 2.56 3.36 2.95
N PRO A 121 1.97 4.58 3.06
CA PRO A 121 1.43 5.12 4.31
C PRO A 121 0.07 4.51 4.65
N ILE A 122 0.07 3.37 5.33
CA ILE A 122 -1.14 2.62 5.70
C ILE A 122 -1.47 2.67 7.21
N LEU A 123 -0.61 3.29 8.03
CA LEU A 123 -0.77 3.30 9.49
C LEU A 123 -1.55 4.52 10.02
N GLY A 124 -2.28 5.22 9.14
CA GLY A 124 -3.22 6.27 9.54
C GLY A 124 -2.77 7.71 9.24
N VAL A 125 -3.47 8.67 9.84
CA VAL A 125 -3.36 10.09 9.50
C VAL A 125 -1.94 10.66 9.65
N PRO A 126 -1.17 10.37 10.71
CA PRO A 126 0.21 10.85 10.79
C PRO A 126 1.08 10.36 9.63
N SER A 127 0.95 9.10 9.24
CA SER A 127 1.69 8.50 8.11
C SER A 127 1.35 9.18 6.79
N ILE A 128 0.07 9.46 6.55
CA ILE A 128 -0.38 10.19 5.36
C ILE A 128 0.24 11.59 5.32
N GLY A 129 0.23 12.32 6.44
CA GLY A 129 0.84 13.64 6.53
C GLY A 129 2.35 13.62 6.28
N ALA A 130 3.07 12.67 6.87
CA ALA A 130 4.50 12.49 6.66
C ALA A 130 4.84 12.10 5.23
N ALA A 131 4.08 11.16 4.63
CA ALA A 131 4.29 10.71 3.26
C ALA A 131 4.06 11.82 2.22
N ARG A 132 3.14 12.75 2.44
CA ARG A 132 2.98 13.93 1.58
C ARG A 132 4.26 14.75 1.49
N VAL A 133 4.90 14.99 2.63
CA VAL A 133 6.18 15.71 2.67
C VAL A 133 7.29 14.87 2.05
N GLU A 134 7.34 13.58 2.34
CA GLU A 134 8.34 12.66 1.75
C GLU A 134 8.28 12.63 0.23
N LEU A 135 7.06 12.54 -0.35
CA LEU A 135 6.86 12.58 -1.79
C LEU A 135 7.26 13.93 -2.40
N ALA A 136 7.03 15.04 -1.67
CA ALA A 136 7.54 16.35 -2.08
C ALA A 136 9.08 16.40 -2.03
N VAL A 137 9.69 15.80 -1.00
CA VAL A 137 11.17 15.65 -0.91
C VAL A 137 11.70 14.81 -2.08
N ALA A 138 11.03 13.72 -2.44
CA ALA A 138 11.42 12.87 -3.57
C ALA A 138 11.40 13.65 -4.91
N LYS A 139 10.50 14.61 -5.05
CA LYS A 139 10.35 15.38 -6.28
C LYS A 139 11.25 16.62 -6.35
N LEU A 140 11.44 17.32 -5.25
CA LEU A 140 12.20 18.58 -5.20
C LEU A 140 13.67 18.38 -4.85
N GLY A 141 13.98 17.29 -4.15
CA GLY A 141 15.33 16.97 -3.69
C GLY A 141 16.08 16.03 -4.62
N THR A 142 17.34 15.80 -4.25
CA THR A 142 18.15 14.74 -4.83
C THR A 142 17.87 13.40 -4.12
N SER A 143 18.24 12.27 -4.73
CA SER A 143 18.16 10.96 -4.07
C SER A 143 18.95 10.91 -2.76
N GLN A 144 20.05 11.67 -2.65
CA GLN A 144 20.82 11.79 -1.42
C GLN A 144 20.04 12.53 -0.32
N GLN A 145 19.39 13.64 -0.67
CA GLN A 145 18.53 14.40 0.27
C GLN A 145 17.34 13.57 0.71
N PHE A 146 16.69 12.85 -0.23
CA PHE A 146 15.60 11.92 0.09
C PHE A 146 16.08 10.84 1.07
N TYR A 147 17.19 10.19 0.80
CA TYR A 147 17.68 9.14 1.68
C TYR A 147 18.15 9.68 3.04
N ALA A 148 18.73 10.88 3.07
CA ALA A 148 19.05 11.55 4.32
C ALA A 148 17.78 11.89 5.12
N PHE A 149 16.71 12.34 4.45
CA PHE A 149 15.40 12.56 5.06
C PHE A 149 14.83 11.27 5.64
N HIS A 150 14.74 10.22 4.84
CA HIS A 150 14.28 8.89 5.23
C HIS A 150 15.00 8.38 6.49
N ARG A 151 16.33 8.39 6.49
CA ARG A 151 17.12 7.99 7.65
C ARG A 151 16.91 8.88 8.87
N LYS A 152 16.76 10.19 8.69
CA LYS A 152 16.50 11.11 9.81
C LYS A 152 15.12 10.89 10.41
N VAL A 153 14.09 10.60 9.61
CA VAL A 153 12.76 10.26 10.11
C VAL A 153 12.81 8.99 10.95
N PHE A 154 13.38 7.93 10.44
CA PHE A 154 13.50 6.67 11.18
C PHE A 154 14.43 6.75 12.40
N GLY A 155 15.39 7.69 12.43
CA GLY A 155 16.22 7.98 13.59
C GLY A 155 15.51 8.73 14.72
N GLN A 156 14.28 9.24 14.51
CA GLN A 156 13.51 9.95 15.53
C GLN A 156 12.76 8.99 16.45
N ARG A 157 12.51 9.41 17.69
CA ARG A 157 11.57 8.73 18.59
C ARG A 157 10.14 9.26 18.40
N GLY A 158 9.15 8.40 18.55
CA GLY A 158 7.74 8.74 18.44
C GLY A 158 7.25 8.87 17.00
N ALA A 159 5.98 9.21 16.82
CA ALA A 159 5.36 9.35 15.52
C ALA A 159 5.87 10.59 14.77
N THR A 160 5.95 10.48 13.45
CA THR A 160 6.25 11.57 12.53
C THR A 160 4.99 11.90 11.75
N ASP A 161 4.44 13.08 11.97
CA ASP A 161 3.38 13.68 11.17
C ASP A 161 3.97 14.60 10.08
N GLY A 162 3.09 15.25 9.32
CA GLY A 162 3.51 16.18 8.25
C GLY A 162 4.33 17.37 8.78
N SER A 163 4.01 17.90 9.96
CA SER A 163 4.73 19.05 10.53
C SER A 163 6.17 18.65 10.88
N ARG A 164 6.32 17.53 11.55
CA ARG A 164 7.65 17.01 11.93
C ARG A 164 8.47 16.58 10.72
N ALA A 165 7.84 15.96 9.72
CA ALA A 165 8.49 15.63 8.46
C ALA A 165 9.02 16.90 7.76
N LEU A 166 8.21 17.97 7.74
CA LEU A 166 8.58 19.24 7.13
C LEU A 166 9.76 19.91 7.83
N GLU A 167 9.83 19.83 9.17
CA GLU A 167 10.99 20.33 9.93
C GLU A 167 12.25 19.55 9.59
N ILE A 168 12.17 18.23 9.48
CA ILE A 168 13.31 17.38 9.12
C ILE A 168 13.80 17.72 7.73
N ALA A 169 12.90 17.88 6.75
CA ALA A 169 13.26 18.21 5.38
C ALA A 169 13.91 19.60 5.27
N ALA A 170 13.37 20.60 5.99
CA ALA A 170 13.94 21.95 6.02
C ALA A 170 15.37 21.97 6.56
N ARG A 171 15.70 21.15 7.57
CA ARG A 171 17.06 21.00 8.10
C ARG A 171 18.04 20.35 7.11
N LEU A 172 17.53 19.75 6.03
CA LEU A 172 18.31 19.21 4.92
C LEU A 172 18.48 20.21 3.77
N GLY A 173 18.11 21.46 3.97
CA GLY A 173 18.25 22.54 3.01
C GLY A 173 17.14 22.64 1.97
N LEU A 174 16.02 21.93 2.16
CA LEU A 174 14.86 22.02 1.28
C LEU A 174 13.95 23.20 1.71
N ASN A 175 13.40 23.91 0.73
CA ASN A 175 12.52 25.04 1.00
C ASN A 175 11.20 24.55 1.61
N ARG A 176 10.88 25.04 2.81
CA ARG A 176 9.68 24.67 3.55
C ARG A 176 8.38 25.02 2.83
N GLN A 177 8.32 26.18 2.18
CA GLN A 177 7.10 26.64 1.48
C GLN A 177 6.85 25.78 0.24
N ASP A 178 7.90 25.48 -0.53
CA ASP A 178 7.78 24.65 -1.73
C ASP A 178 7.35 23.22 -1.37
N LEU A 179 7.94 22.66 -0.29
CA LEU A 179 7.55 21.33 0.21
C LEU A 179 6.08 21.30 0.64
N LEU A 180 5.62 22.35 1.34
CA LEU A 180 4.23 22.44 1.81
C LEU A 180 3.27 22.56 0.63
N ALA A 181 3.54 23.50 -0.28
CA ALA A 181 2.72 23.73 -1.47
C ALA A 181 2.62 22.48 -2.34
N LEU A 182 3.74 21.80 -2.56
CA LEU A 182 3.74 20.57 -3.34
C LEU A 182 3.09 19.41 -2.58
N GLY A 183 3.39 19.24 -1.29
CA GLY A 183 2.80 18.19 -0.45
C GLY A 183 1.27 18.25 -0.39
N ASP A 184 0.67 19.44 -0.45
CA ASP A 184 -0.77 19.66 -0.46
C ASP A 184 -1.40 19.58 -1.86
N SER A 185 -0.59 19.41 -2.90
CA SER A 185 -1.06 19.35 -4.28
C SER A 185 -1.86 18.09 -4.61
N ASN A 186 -2.70 18.20 -5.66
CA ASN A 186 -3.40 17.06 -6.24
C ASN A 186 -2.43 16.04 -6.83
N GLU A 187 -1.28 16.48 -7.33
CA GLU A 187 -0.24 15.62 -7.87
C GLU A 187 0.30 14.66 -6.82
N ILE A 188 0.70 15.17 -5.66
CA ILE A 188 1.20 14.34 -4.56
C ILE A 188 0.08 13.43 -4.01
N THR A 189 -1.14 13.96 -3.92
CA THR A 189 -2.31 13.14 -3.51
C THR A 189 -2.53 11.96 -4.47
N ALA A 190 -2.47 12.18 -5.78
CA ALA A 190 -2.62 11.13 -6.78
C ALA A 190 -1.46 10.13 -6.72
N THR A 191 -0.22 10.63 -6.63
CA THR A 191 0.99 9.79 -6.48
C THR A 191 0.86 8.86 -5.27
N MET A 192 0.56 9.40 -4.10
CA MET A 192 0.39 8.62 -2.88
C MET A 192 -0.69 7.55 -3.02
N LYS A 193 -1.87 7.91 -3.56
CA LYS A 193 -2.96 6.96 -3.81
C LYS A 193 -2.52 5.83 -4.75
N ASN A 194 -1.78 6.15 -5.81
CA ASN A 194 -1.30 5.16 -6.76
C ASN A 194 -0.32 4.17 -6.12
N LEU A 195 0.59 4.65 -5.27
CA LEU A 195 1.52 3.78 -4.53
C LEU A 195 0.79 2.89 -3.52
N VAL A 196 -0.19 3.43 -2.80
CA VAL A 196 -1.03 2.65 -1.88
C VAL A 196 -1.83 1.59 -2.65
N ASN A 197 -2.48 1.97 -3.76
CA ASN A 197 -3.23 1.04 -4.58
C ASN A 197 -2.32 -0.06 -5.17
N LEU A 198 -1.09 0.29 -5.56
CA LEU A 198 -0.11 -0.69 -6.04
C LEU A 198 0.21 -1.71 -4.94
N GLY A 199 0.62 -1.27 -3.75
CA GLY A 199 0.90 -2.18 -2.64
C GLY A 199 -0.29 -3.08 -2.30
N THR A 200 -1.50 -2.51 -2.24
CA THR A 200 -2.74 -3.27 -2.00
C THR A 200 -3.00 -4.29 -3.12
N SER A 201 -2.82 -3.91 -4.38
CA SER A 201 -3.03 -4.83 -5.53
C SER A 201 -2.01 -5.97 -5.58
N LEU A 202 -0.83 -5.76 -5.02
CA LEU A 202 0.20 -6.77 -4.84
C LEU A 202 -0.01 -7.63 -3.57
N GLY A 203 -1.07 -7.42 -2.80
CA GLY A 203 -1.37 -8.16 -1.58
C GLY A 203 -0.44 -7.83 -0.41
N LEU A 204 0.15 -6.63 -0.39
CA LEU A 204 1.03 -6.21 0.69
C LEU A 204 0.18 -5.67 1.86
N GLU A 205 -0.12 -6.54 2.82
CA GLU A 205 -1.01 -6.24 3.96
C GLU A 205 -0.27 -5.70 5.19
N ALA A 206 1.05 -5.59 5.11
CA ALA A 206 1.91 -5.14 6.21
C ALA A 206 3.07 -4.26 5.72
N THR A 207 3.68 -3.52 6.66
CA THR A 207 4.95 -2.83 6.46
C THR A 207 5.96 -3.23 7.54
N PRO A 208 7.24 -3.37 7.18
CA PRO A 208 7.74 -3.36 5.83
C PRO A 208 7.26 -4.57 5.03
N SER A 209 7.16 -4.44 3.70
CA SER A 209 7.06 -5.56 2.79
C SER A 209 8.15 -5.44 1.74
N PHE A 210 8.77 -6.56 1.40
CA PHE A 210 9.87 -6.59 0.45
C PHE A 210 9.47 -7.33 -0.81
N ILE A 211 9.98 -6.90 -1.97
CA ILE A 211 9.86 -7.65 -3.22
C ILE A 211 11.25 -7.92 -3.77
N VAL A 212 11.51 -9.18 -4.07
CA VAL A 212 12.73 -9.67 -4.72
C VAL A 212 12.32 -10.53 -5.93
N GLY A 213 12.70 -10.10 -7.13
CA GLY A 213 12.20 -10.72 -8.35
C GLY A 213 10.67 -10.65 -8.41
N ASN A 214 10.02 -11.79 -8.31
CA ASN A 214 8.56 -11.94 -8.29
C ASN A 214 8.00 -12.40 -6.93
N LEU A 215 8.79 -12.40 -5.87
CA LEU A 215 8.37 -12.83 -4.54
C LEU A 215 8.18 -11.62 -3.63
N ALA A 216 6.97 -11.47 -3.07
CA ALA A 216 6.68 -10.57 -1.97
C ALA A 216 6.90 -11.30 -0.64
N ILE A 217 7.56 -10.62 0.31
CA ILE A 217 7.82 -11.08 1.68
C ILE A 217 7.25 -10.02 2.61
N LEU A 218 6.37 -10.43 3.52
CA LEU A 218 5.65 -9.51 4.41
C LEU A 218 6.28 -9.51 5.80
N GLY A 219 6.48 -8.31 6.33
CA GLY A 219 7.06 -8.09 7.64
C GLY A 219 8.58 -8.00 7.64
N TYR A 220 9.12 -7.67 8.81
CA TYR A 220 10.56 -7.54 9.03
C TYR A 220 11.19 -8.90 9.37
N PRO A 221 12.15 -9.37 8.59
CA PRO A 221 12.72 -10.71 8.76
C PRO A 221 13.81 -10.81 9.85
N GLY A 222 14.32 -9.68 10.32
CA GLY A 222 15.56 -9.58 11.12
C GLY A 222 16.79 -9.28 10.26
N PRO A 223 17.89 -8.78 10.86
CA PRO A 223 19.05 -8.29 10.12
C PRO A 223 19.75 -9.36 9.29
N ASN A 224 19.92 -10.58 9.82
CA ASN A 224 20.63 -11.65 9.11
C ASN A 224 19.79 -12.18 7.93
N ALA A 225 18.49 -12.44 8.17
CA ALA A 225 17.60 -12.90 7.12
C ALA A 225 17.42 -11.81 6.04
N LEU A 226 17.32 -10.52 6.41
CA LEU A 226 17.24 -9.42 5.45
C LEU A 226 18.51 -9.33 4.59
N SER A 227 19.69 -9.47 5.21
CA SER A 227 20.98 -9.51 4.50
C SER A 227 21.06 -10.71 3.54
N ALA A 228 20.59 -11.88 3.98
CA ALA A 228 20.54 -13.08 3.15
C ALA A 228 19.60 -12.92 1.95
N ILE A 229 18.42 -12.32 2.15
CA ILE A 229 17.45 -12.01 1.09
C ILE A 229 18.06 -11.02 0.09
N ALA A 230 18.68 -9.93 0.57
CA ALA A 230 19.34 -8.96 -0.29
C ALA A 230 20.45 -9.62 -1.12
N SER A 231 21.32 -10.40 -0.48
CA SER A 231 22.41 -11.10 -1.16
C SER A 231 21.93 -12.17 -2.15
N ALA A 232 20.79 -12.83 -1.88
CA ALA A 232 20.18 -13.78 -2.82
C ALA A 232 19.59 -13.05 -4.03
N ALA A 233 18.99 -11.88 -3.82
CA ALA A 233 18.52 -11.01 -4.90
C ALA A 233 19.65 -10.78 -5.92
N GLY A 234 20.86 -10.56 -5.43
CA GLY A 234 22.02 -10.34 -6.23
C GLY A 234 22.57 -11.55 -6.96
N ARG A 235 22.59 -12.66 -6.32
CA ARG A 235 23.14 -13.87 -6.94
C ARG A 235 22.26 -14.48 -8.01
N CYS A 236 20.94 -14.48 -7.84
CA CYS A 236 20.02 -15.19 -8.74
C CYS A 236 18.73 -14.43 -9.05
N GLY A 237 18.57 -13.18 -8.57
CA GLY A 237 17.36 -12.38 -8.77
C GLY A 237 16.12 -12.92 -8.04
N LYS A 238 16.32 -13.79 -7.05
CA LYS A 238 15.26 -14.40 -6.22
C LYS A 238 15.58 -14.22 -4.75
N ALA A 239 14.58 -14.35 -3.87
CA ALA A 239 14.78 -14.25 -2.42
C ALA A 239 15.53 -15.48 -1.85
N VAL A 240 15.52 -16.57 -2.57
CA VAL A 240 16.25 -17.82 -2.24
C VAL A 240 16.89 -18.35 -3.52
N CYS A 241 18.16 -18.61 -3.47
CA CYS A 241 18.90 -19.29 -4.52
C CYS A 241 19.01 -20.78 -4.18
#